data_bf64a3a989b9598911308c4da13119cf
#
_entry.id   bf64a3a989b9598911308c4da13119cf
#
_cell.length_a   1.000
_cell.length_b   1.000
_cell.length_c   1.000
_cell.angle_alpha   90.00
_cell.angle_beta   90.00
_cell.angle_gamma   90.00
#
_symmetry.space_group_name_H-M   'P 1'
#
loop_
_entity.id
_entity.type
_entity.pdbx_description
1 polymer ?
#
loop_
_entity_poly.entity_id
_entity_poly.type
_entity_poly.pdbx_seq_one_letter_code
_entity_poly.pdbx_strand_id
1 'polypeptide(L)'
;MSGNENTVKVPLKWRMKAWWEGYDLDDIRERLARGENIDEADLDKAPEAPEKQADAPEAMEWDDKRLETTQLIWGEGYCGPGGSEYVTSMSKLLGMTSKMSVAVIGAGLGGPSRVLASEFGAWITGYEQSDVLATKGMALSTKAGLEGKAPIQHFNPADVDPFERTFDRAYSKEALYTVEDKPKLLADVYGKLKDGGLFLINDYTLSGVDALANLDVQKWLRQEPTQPYPVPNDTMEKLLTDCGFMVRVNEDITDAYVEMIARSWSGVDKVIESLTKQDDDHTETIQRLIKEAEYWMLRSKTMKEGHVKAWRFLVYKPSEVK
;
A
#
# COMPACT_ATOMS: atom_id res chain seq x y z
N MET A 1 7.31 -0.91 48.05
CA MET A 1 7.47 -2.23 47.41
C MET A 1 7.02 -2.07 45.98
N SER A 2 7.94 -1.78 45.05
CA SER A 2 7.67 -1.61 43.64
C SER A 2 7.69 -3.01 43.01
N GLY A 3 6.52 -3.53 42.68
CA GLY A 3 6.38 -4.76 41.91
C GLY A 3 6.89 -4.54 40.51
N ASN A 4 7.99 -5.18 40.18
CA ASN A 4 8.49 -5.34 38.81
C ASN A 4 7.55 -6.34 38.14
N GLU A 5 6.49 -5.86 37.50
CA GLU A 5 5.67 -6.68 36.64
C GLU A 5 6.52 -7.08 35.43
N ASN A 6 7.05 -8.30 35.50
CA ASN A 6 7.71 -8.96 34.41
C ASN A 6 6.62 -9.30 33.35
N THR A 7 6.18 -8.31 32.58
CA THR A 7 5.18 -8.49 31.53
C THR A 7 5.80 -9.33 30.42
N VAL A 8 5.36 -10.59 30.32
CA VAL A 8 5.75 -11.50 29.25
C VAL A 8 5.38 -10.84 27.92
N LYS A 9 6.38 -10.59 27.08
CA LYS A 9 6.14 -10.06 25.73
C LYS A 9 5.48 -11.15 24.87
N VAL A 10 4.27 -10.90 24.40
CA VAL A 10 3.61 -11.77 23.42
C VAL A 10 4.41 -11.72 22.12
N PRO A 11 4.89 -12.88 21.59
CA PRO A 11 5.59 -12.95 20.32
C PRO A 11 4.77 -12.34 19.18
N LEU A 12 5.43 -11.74 18.18
CA LEU A 12 4.78 -11.09 17.04
C LEU A 12 3.76 -12.01 16.35
N LYS A 13 4.10 -13.28 16.18
CA LYS A 13 3.21 -14.33 15.66
C LYS A 13 1.84 -14.30 16.33
N TRP A 14 1.81 -14.36 17.66
CA TRP A 14 0.57 -14.42 18.41
C TRP A 14 -0.18 -13.09 18.40
N ARG A 15 0.55 -11.96 18.39
CA ARG A 15 -0.06 -10.64 18.23
C ARG A 15 -0.75 -10.50 16.87
N MET A 16 -0.11 -10.97 15.80
CA MET A 16 -0.69 -10.97 14.46
C MET A 16 -1.88 -11.91 14.34
N LYS A 17 -1.78 -13.14 14.89
CA LYS A 17 -2.90 -14.08 14.91
C LYS A 17 -4.07 -13.58 15.74
N ALA A 18 -3.81 -13.08 16.95
CA ALA A 18 -4.85 -12.49 17.77
C ALA A 18 -5.60 -11.39 17.03
N TRP A 19 -4.85 -10.50 16.40
CA TRP A 19 -5.45 -9.43 15.61
C TRP A 19 -6.17 -9.96 14.36
N TRP A 20 -5.60 -10.95 13.66
CA TRP A 20 -6.16 -11.49 12.41
C TRP A 20 -7.41 -12.32 12.64
N GLU A 21 -7.34 -13.21 13.62
CA GLU A 21 -8.41 -14.16 13.99
C GLU A 21 -9.37 -13.61 15.05
N GLY A 22 -9.03 -12.47 15.65
CA GLY A 22 -9.80 -11.84 16.73
C GLY A 22 -9.64 -12.52 18.08
N TYR A 23 -8.49 -13.14 18.37
CA TYR A 23 -8.22 -13.75 19.67
C TYR A 23 -7.87 -12.71 20.73
N ASP A 24 -8.12 -13.06 22.01
CA ASP A 24 -7.77 -12.22 23.15
C ASP A 24 -6.25 -12.21 23.40
N LEU A 25 -5.61 -11.06 23.26
CA LEU A 25 -4.17 -10.89 23.50
C LEU A 25 -3.80 -11.04 24.97
N ASP A 26 -4.70 -10.74 25.89
CA ASP A 26 -4.44 -10.86 27.32
C ASP A 26 -4.53 -12.33 27.75
N ASP A 27 -5.47 -13.13 27.22
CA ASP A 27 -5.50 -14.58 27.38
C ASP A 27 -4.20 -15.22 26.85
N ILE A 28 -3.78 -14.85 25.63
CA ILE A 28 -2.51 -15.32 25.06
C ILE A 28 -1.32 -14.98 25.96
N ARG A 29 -1.27 -13.76 26.50
CA ARG A 29 -0.20 -13.31 27.41
C ARG A 29 -0.17 -14.10 28.70
N GLU A 30 -1.33 -14.36 29.29
CA GLU A 30 -1.44 -15.13 30.53
C GLU A 30 -1.02 -16.59 30.32
N ARG A 31 -1.42 -17.22 29.23
CA ARG A 31 -1.02 -18.60 28.89
C ARG A 31 0.49 -18.70 28.67
N LEU A 32 1.08 -17.74 27.95
CA LEU A 32 2.54 -17.68 27.79
C LEU A 32 3.25 -17.47 29.13
N ALA A 33 2.70 -16.65 30.02
CA ALA A 33 3.26 -16.44 31.37
C ALA A 33 3.24 -17.70 32.21
N ARG A 34 2.24 -18.59 32.01
CA ARG A 34 2.15 -19.90 32.65
C ARG A 34 3.01 -20.98 31.98
N GLY A 35 3.69 -20.64 30.87
CA GLY A 35 4.51 -21.60 30.11
C GLY A 35 3.68 -22.62 29.33
N GLU A 36 2.43 -22.34 29.05
CA GLU A 36 1.53 -23.21 28.28
C GLU A 36 1.91 -23.21 26.81
N ASN A 37 1.78 -24.37 26.18
CA ASN A 37 1.84 -24.46 24.72
C ASN A 37 0.48 -24.02 24.16
N ILE A 38 0.44 -22.91 23.40
CA ILE A 38 -0.81 -22.35 22.91
C ILE A 38 -1.26 -23.11 21.67
N ASP A 39 -2.44 -23.74 21.73
CA ASP A 39 -3.17 -24.26 20.58
C ASP A 39 -4.23 -23.24 20.15
N GLU A 40 -4.33 -23.00 18.84
CA GLU A 40 -5.31 -22.07 18.26
C GLU A 40 -6.77 -22.45 18.56
N ALA A 41 -7.03 -23.76 18.69
CA ALA A 41 -8.36 -24.28 19.00
C ALA A 41 -8.85 -23.89 20.40
N ASP A 42 -7.93 -23.55 21.30
CA ASP A 42 -8.22 -23.24 22.71
C ASP A 42 -8.25 -21.74 23.01
N LEU A 43 -8.08 -20.87 21.97
CA LEU A 43 -8.05 -19.42 22.17
C LEU A 43 -9.45 -18.80 22.15
N ASP A 44 -9.73 -17.99 23.14
CA ASP A 44 -10.94 -17.21 23.22
C ASP A 44 -10.91 -15.99 22.30
N LYS A 45 -12.07 -15.57 21.78
CA LYS A 45 -12.21 -14.32 21.03
C LYS A 45 -12.16 -13.14 21.99
N ALA A 46 -11.46 -12.09 21.58
CA ALA A 46 -11.36 -10.88 22.38
C ALA A 46 -12.73 -10.24 22.59
N PRO A 47 -13.07 -9.81 23.82
CA PRO A 47 -14.22 -8.93 24.02
C PRO A 47 -13.97 -7.58 23.34
N GLU A 48 -15.02 -6.93 22.86
CA GLU A 48 -14.90 -5.53 22.37
C GLU A 48 -14.43 -4.63 23.52
N ALA A 49 -13.14 -4.28 23.51
CA ALA A 49 -12.54 -3.48 24.56
C ALA A 49 -12.70 -1.98 24.26
N PRO A 50 -12.99 -1.13 25.29
CA PRO A 50 -12.96 0.31 25.12
C PRO A 50 -11.55 0.78 24.78
N GLU A 51 -11.40 1.56 23.70
CA GLU A 51 -10.11 2.08 23.24
C GLU A 51 -9.45 2.98 24.29
N LYS A 52 -8.25 2.60 24.74
CA LYS A 52 -7.37 3.51 25.49
C LYS A 52 -6.75 4.48 24.50
N GLN A 53 -6.84 5.77 24.80
CA GLN A 53 -6.06 6.80 24.08
C GLN A 53 -4.57 6.50 24.27
N ALA A 54 -3.94 5.98 23.22
CA ALA A 54 -2.48 5.90 23.13
C ALA A 54 -1.94 7.22 22.56
N ASP A 55 -0.68 7.55 22.90
CA ASP A 55 0.01 8.69 22.30
C ASP A 55 -0.09 8.67 20.78
N ALA A 56 -0.19 9.86 20.16
CA ALA A 56 -0.33 9.98 18.72
C ALA A 56 0.88 9.34 18.02
N PRO A 57 0.67 8.36 17.14
CA PRO A 57 1.77 7.72 16.44
C PRO A 57 2.47 8.74 15.52
N GLU A 58 3.80 8.68 15.47
CA GLU A 58 4.61 9.45 14.54
C GLU A 58 4.49 8.89 13.12
N ALA A 59 4.62 9.77 12.12
CA ALA A 59 4.68 9.38 10.72
C ALA A 59 5.85 8.42 10.48
N MET A 60 5.62 7.40 9.66
CA MET A 60 6.63 6.40 9.33
C MET A 60 7.39 6.83 8.07
N GLU A 61 8.45 7.62 8.24
CA GLU A 61 9.27 8.11 7.12
C GLU A 61 9.92 6.98 6.30
N TRP A 62 10.20 7.26 5.02
CA TRP A 62 10.97 6.39 4.15
C TRP A 62 12.47 6.59 4.40
N ASP A 63 13.08 5.71 5.18
CA ASP A 63 14.52 5.59 5.36
C ASP A 63 15.05 4.26 4.79
N ASP A 64 16.37 4.14 4.67
CA ASP A 64 17.00 2.94 4.08
C ASP A 64 16.63 1.66 4.82
N LYS A 65 16.51 1.71 6.15
CA LYS A 65 16.14 0.55 6.98
C LYS A 65 14.68 0.14 6.77
N ARG A 66 13.77 1.10 6.68
CA ARG A 66 12.37 0.81 6.36
C ARG A 66 12.24 0.21 4.97
N LEU A 67 12.97 0.73 3.98
CA LEU A 67 12.97 0.20 2.62
C LEU A 67 13.51 -1.23 2.54
N GLU A 68 14.57 -1.55 3.28
CA GLU A 68 15.06 -2.92 3.41
C GLU A 68 13.99 -3.83 4.03
N THR A 69 13.45 -3.42 5.19
CA THR A 69 12.46 -4.18 5.95
C THR A 69 11.17 -4.43 5.15
N THR A 70 10.68 -3.41 4.48
CA THR A 70 9.46 -3.49 3.67
C THR A 70 9.59 -4.51 2.55
N GLN A 71 10.75 -4.54 1.88
CA GLN A 71 11.02 -5.49 0.81
C GLN A 71 11.19 -6.94 1.28
N LEU A 72 11.51 -7.19 2.56
CA LEU A 72 11.50 -8.55 3.13
C LEU A 72 10.08 -9.15 3.15
N ILE A 73 9.05 -8.32 3.26
CA ILE A 73 7.65 -8.73 3.32
C ILE A 73 6.98 -8.72 1.94
N TRP A 74 7.17 -7.62 1.19
CA TRP A 74 6.45 -7.38 -0.07
C TRP A 74 7.20 -7.81 -1.32
N GLY A 75 8.49 -8.15 -1.16
CA GLY A 75 9.40 -8.47 -2.26
C GLY A 75 10.16 -7.25 -2.81
N GLU A 76 11.24 -7.52 -3.53
CA GLU A 76 12.12 -6.47 -4.08
C GLU A 76 11.34 -5.53 -5.00
N GLY A 77 11.41 -4.25 -4.68
CA GLY A 77 10.75 -3.19 -5.46
C GLY A 77 9.30 -2.90 -5.09
N TYR A 78 8.80 -3.47 -3.98
CA TYR A 78 7.43 -3.24 -3.50
C TYR A 78 7.42 -2.70 -2.06
N CYS A 79 6.46 -1.79 -1.80
CA CYS A 79 6.22 -1.21 -0.48
C CYS A 79 4.82 -1.55 0.06
N GLY A 80 4.08 -2.44 -0.61
CA GLY A 80 2.71 -2.79 -0.28
C GLY A 80 2.24 -4.06 -0.98
N PRO A 81 0.98 -4.50 -0.73
CA PRO A 81 0.46 -5.80 -1.11
C PRO A 81 0.36 -6.01 -2.63
N GLY A 82 0.40 -7.28 -3.02
CA GLY A 82 0.08 -7.77 -4.35
C GLY A 82 1.27 -8.25 -5.19
N GLY A 83 2.44 -7.66 -5.06
CA GLY A 83 3.63 -8.09 -5.79
C GLY A 83 3.44 -8.15 -7.32
N SER A 84 4.34 -8.88 -7.99
CA SER A 84 4.35 -8.97 -9.46
C SER A 84 3.13 -9.69 -10.04
N GLU A 85 2.67 -10.75 -9.39
CA GLU A 85 1.52 -11.56 -9.86
C GLU A 85 0.23 -10.72 -9.91
N TYR A 86 -0.05 -9.99 -8.83
CA TYR A 86 -1.21 -9.12 -8.77
C TYR A 86 -1.15 -7.98 -9.80
N VAL A 87 0.03 -7.31 -9.90
CA VAL A 87 0.24 -6.24 -10.90
C VAL A 87 0.01 -6.77 -12.31
N THR A 88 0.58 -7.93 -12.66
CA THR A 88 0.40 -8.55 -13.97
C THR A 88 -1.07 -8.87 -14.25
N SER A 89 -1.73 -9.52 -13.29
CA SER A 89 -3.13 -9.94 -13.44
C SER A 89 -4.05 -8.74 -13.65
N MET A 90 -3.96 -7.75 -12.79
CA MET A 90 -4.76 -6.54 -12.82
C MET A 90 -4.54 -5.73 -14.09
N SER A 91 -3.29 -5.59 -14.50
CA SER A 91 -2.90 -4.75 -15.64
C SER A 91 -3.33 -5.31 -17.01
N LYS A 92 -3.82 -6.56 -17.08
CA LYS A 92 -4.46 -7.11 -18.28
C LYS A 92 -5.65 -6.27 -18.73
N LEU A 93 -6.34 -5.60 -17.81
CA LEU A 93 -7.44 -4.68 -18.11
C LEU A 93 -7.02 -3.49 -18.99
N LEU A 94 -5.74 -3.11 -18.97
CA LEU A 94 -5.23 -2.02 -19.80
C LEU A 94 -5.01 -2.41 -21.29
N GLY A 95 -5.02 -3.69 -21.62
CA GLY A 95 -4.82 -4.17 -23.00
C GLY A 95 -3.53 -3.64 -23.62
N MET A 96 -2.44 -3.65 -22.85
CA MET A 96 -1.14 -3.08 -23.25
C MET A 96 -0.46 -3.91 -24.33
N THR A 97 0.33 -3.23 -25.16
CA THR A 97 1.22 -3.83 -26.15
C THR A 97 2.63 -3.23 -26.05
N SER A 98 3.59 -3.89 -26.68
CA SER A 98 4.99 -3.43 -26.71
C SER A 98 5.24 -2.09 -27.43
N LYS A 99 4.23 -1.58 -28.15
CA LYS A 99 4.29 -0.29 -28.84
C LYS A 99 3.76 0.87 -28.01
N MET A 100 3.13 0.58 -26.86
CA MET A 100 2.44 1.56 -26.02
C MET A 100 3.39 2.16 -24.99
N SER A 101 3.11 3.42 -24.66
CA SER A 101 3.69 4.14 -23.52
C SER A 101 2.70 4.19 -22.36
N VAL A 102 3.21 4.04 -21.13
CA VAL A 102 2.40 3.99 -19.91
C VAL A 102 2.97 4.93 -18.85
N ALA A 103 2.14 5.78 -18.27
CA ALA A 103 2.46 6.50 -17.06
C ALA A 103 2.09 5.65 -15.83
N VAL A 104 3.03 5.43 -14.92
CA VAL A 104 2.78 4.84 -13.60
C VAL A 104 2.87 5.93 -12.54
N ILE A 105 1.74 6.29 -11.93
CA ILE A 105 1.62 7.37 -10.96
C ILE A 105 1.67 6.77 -9.56
N GLY A 106 2.60 7.24 -8.72
CA GLY A 106 2.96 6.61 -7.46
C GLY A 106 3.75 5.32 -7.71
N ALA A 107 4.88 5.47 -8.41
CA ALA A 107 5.67 4.32 -8.86
C ALA A 107 6.36 3.58 -7.70
N GLY A 108 6.51 4.21 -6.53
CA GLY A 108 7.19 3.66 -5.39
C GLY A 108 8.62 3.24 -5.72
N LEU A 109 9.02 2.06 -5.28
CA LEU A 109 10.31 1.45 -5.66
C LEU A 109 10.34 0.90 -7.09
N GLY A 110 9.33 1.17 -7.91
CA GLY A 110 9.30 0.83 -9.34
C GLY A 110 8.97 -0.64 -9.67
N GLY A 111 8.57 -1.45 -8.69
CA GLY A 111 8.16 -2.84 -8.93
C GLY A 111 7.09 -2.96 -10.02
N PRO A 112 5.95 -2.26 -9.89
CA PRO A 112 4.93 -2.24 -10.94
C PRO A 112 5.48 -1.81 -12.30
N SER A 113 6.28 -0.75 -12.36
CA SER A 113 6.85 -0.24 -13.62
C SER A 113 7.69 -1.29 -14.33
N ARG A 114 8.56 -2.00 -13.60
CA ARG A 114 9.39 -3.06 -14.16
C ARG A 114 8.58 -4.26 -14.63
N VAL A 115 7.55 -4.66 -13.88
CA VAL A 115 6.64 -5.74 -14.27
C VAL A 115 5.90 -5.38 -15.57
N LEU A 116 5.33 -4.17 -15.68
CA LEU A 116 4.63 -3.74 -16.88
C LEU A 116 5.57 -3.73 -18.11
N ALA A 117 6.81 -3.28 -17.93
CA ALA A 117 7.81 -3.28 -18.99
C ALA A 117 8.23 -4.69 -19.43
N SER A 118 8.36 -5.62 -18.49
CA SER A 118 8.82 -6.99 -18.78
C SER A 118 7.71 -7.87 -19.35
N GLU A 119 6.53 -7.86 -18.69
CA GLU A 119 5.42 -8.75 -19.05
C GLU A 119 4.68 -8.32 -20.33
N PHE A 120 4.46 -7.01 -20.50
CA PHE A 120 3.71 -6.48 -21.64
C PHE A 120 4.61 -5.87 -22.73
N GLY A 121 5.90 -5.73 -22.45
CA GLY A 121 6.84 -5.10 -23.36
C GLY A 121 6.63 -3.59 -23.53
N ALA A 122 5.76 -2.96 -22.78
CA ALA A 122 5.43 -1.53 -22.90
C ALA A 122 6.56 -0.61 -22.43
N TRP A 123 6.51 0.65 -22.86
CA TRP A 123 7.42 1.71 -22.45
C TRP A 123 6.85 2.45 -21.26
N ILE A 124 7.43 2.28 -20.10
CA ILE A 124 6.92 2.80 -18.84
C ILE A 124 7.68 4.06 -18.43
N THR A 125 6.99 5.04 -17.86
CA THR A 125 7.60 6.10 -17.05
C THR A 125 6.91 6.10 -15.69
N GLY A 126 7.67 5.81 -14.65
CA GLY A 126 7.19 5.89 -13.27
C GLY A 126 7.38 7.29 -12.72
N TYR A 127 6.33 7.83 -12.12
CA TYR A 127 6.28 9.13 -11.45
C TYR A 127 6.06 8.90 -9.96
N GLU A 128 6.99 9.37 -9.13
CA GLU A 128 6.97 9.15 -7.68
C GLU A 128 7.17 10.46 -6.91
N GLN A 129 6.31 10.73 -5.92
CA GLN A 129 6.37 11.97 -5.13
C GLN A 129 7.53 11.97 -4.11
N SER A 130 7.88 10.80 -3.58
CA SER A 130 8.99 10.68 -2.64
C SER A 130 10.31 10.61 -3.39
N ASP A 131 11.20 11.59 -3.19
CA ASP A 131 12.54 11.60 -3.78
C ASP A 131 13.34 10.35 -3.38
N VAL A 132 13.19 9.89 -2.14
CA VAL A 132 13.83 8.66 -1.64
C VAL A 132 13.37 7.44 -2.43
N LEU A 133 12.05 7.27 -2.61
CA LEU A 133 11.49 6.15 -3.37
C LEU A 133 11.85 6.25 -4.85
N ALA A 134 11.78 7.44 -5.45
CA ALA A 134 12.13 7.67 -6.85
C ALA A 134 13.60 7.30 -7.12
N THR A 135 14.52 7.79 -6.29
CA THR A 135 15.96 7.51 -6.39
C THR A 135 16.24 6.01 -6.24
N LYS A 136 15.70 5.35 -5.22
CA LYS A 136 15.88 3.90 -5.01
C LYS A 136 15.19 3.10 -6.12
N GLY A 137 14.00 3.50 -6.55
CA GLY A 137 13.26 2.87 -7.65
C GLY A 137 14.03 2.92 -8.96
N MET A 138 14.66 4.06 -9.28
CA MET A 138 15.52 4.20 -10.47
C MET A 138 16.76 3.31 -10.37
N ALA A 139 17.41 3.24 -9.20
CA ALA A 139 18.54 2.35 -8.98
C ALA A 139 18.17 0.87 -9.19
N LEU A 140 16.97 0.45 -8.73
CA LEU A 140 16.44 -0.90 -8.98
C LEU A 140 16.12 -1.14 -10.46
N SER A 141 15.64 -0.14 -11.20
CA SER A 141 15.42 -0.23 -12.65
C SER A 141 16.75 -0.38 -13.40
N THR A 142 17.80 0.33 -12.99
CA THR A 142 19.17 0.21 -13.52
C THR A 142 19.74 -1.17 -13.23
N LYS A 143 19.63 -1.65 -11.99
CA LYS A 143 20.06 -3.01 -11.59
C LYS A 143 19.40 -4.11 -12.44
N ALA A 144 18.14 -3.90 -12.83
CA ALA A 144 17.40 -4.82 -13.69
C ALA A 144 17.66 -4.63 -15.19
N GLY A 145 18.50 -3.68 -15.61
CA GLY A 145 18.73 -3.36 -17.03
C GLY A 145 17.52 -2.76 -17.74
N LEU A 146 16.64 -2.11 -16.98
CA LEU A 146 15.38 -1.51 -17.45
C LEU A 146 15.35 0.02 -17.32
N GLU A 147 16.47 0.66 -17.07
CA GLU A 147 16.60 2.12 -16.89
C GLU A 147 16.06 2.92 -18.06
N GLY A 148 16.20 2.41 -19.31
CA GLY A 148 15.67 3.04 -20.51
C GLY A 148 14.21 2.68 -20.80
N LYS A 149 13.69 1.61 -20.22
CA LYS A 149 12.33 1.09 -20.53
C LYS A 149 11.34 1.27 -19.40
N ALA A 150 11.80 1.34 -18.17
CA ALA A 150 11.00 1.60 -16.96
C ALA A 150 11.73 2.58 -16.02
N PRO A 151 12.11 3.78 -16.49
CA PRO A 151 12.69 4.80 -15.62
C PRO A 151 11.69 5.22 -14.55
N ILE A 152 12.22 5.53 -13.37
CA ILE A 152 11.48 6.13 -12.27
C ILE A 152 12.04 7.53 -12.06
N GLN A 153 11.16 8.52 -12.00
CA GLN A 153 11.52 9.90 -11.78
C GLN A 153 10.69 10.53 -10.67
N HIS A 154 11.32 11.41 -9.93
CA HIS A 154 10.61 12.25 -8.97
C HIS A 154 9.68 13.21 -9.72
N PHE A 155 8.48 13.42 -9.21
CA PHE A 155 7.56 14.44 -9.69
C PHE A 155 6.77 15.05 -8.52
N ASN A 156 6.36 16.30 -8.71
CA ASN A 156 5.44 16.95 -7.80
C ASN A 156 4.08 17.13 -8.50
N PRO A 157 2.98 16.53 -7.99
CA PRO A 157 1.66 16.65 -8.59
C PRO A 157 1.10 18.08 -8.58
N ALA A 158 1.69 18.99 -7.79
CA ALA A 158 1.32 20.40 -7.74
C ALA A 158 1.96 21.24 -8.87
N ASP A 159 3.00 20.73 -9.54
CA ASP A 159 3.67 21.44 -10.62
C ASP A 159 2.75 21.68 -11.80
N VAL A 160 3.02 22.74 -12.55
CA VAL A 160 2.36 22.99 -13.83
C VAL A 160 2.88 21.98 -14.85
N ASP A 161 1.98 21.19 -15.44
CA ASP A 161 2.32 20.18 -16.44
C ASP A 161 3.37 19.13 -15.95
N PRO A 162 3.05 18.33 -14.92
CA PRO A 162 4.00 17.44 -14.27
C PRO A 162 4.44 16.24 -15.14
N PHE A 163 3.84 16.05 -16.31
CA PHE A 163 4.13 14.96 -17.24
C PHE A 163 4.77 15.46 -18.53
N GLU A 164 5.96 14.99 -18.84
CA GLU A 164 6.75 15.46 -20.00
C GLU A 164 6.18 15.08 -21.38
N ARG A 165 5.34 14.03 -21.46
CA ARG A 165 4.83 13.47 -22.71
C ARG A 165 3.44 12.89 -22.59
N THR A 166 2.85 12.52 -23.71
CA THR A 166 1.56 11.80 -23.76
C THR A 166 1.75 10.30 -23.63
N PHE A 167 0.70 9.62 -23.17
CA PHE A 167 0.70 8.18 -22.88
C PHE A 167 -0.50 7.48 -23.53
N ASP A 168 -0.32 6.20 -23.87
CA ASP A 168 -1.40 5.35 -24.36
C ASP A 168 -2.23 4.81 -23.18
N ARG A 169 -1.60 4.62 -22.01
CA ARG A 169 -2.20 4.08 -20.79
C ARG A 169 -1.67 4.82 -19.57
N ALA A 170 -2.46 4.79 -18.51
CA ALA A 170 -2.03 5.21 -17.19
C ALA A 170 -2.37 4.13 -16.14
N TYR A 171 -1.58 4.05 -15.10
CA TYR A 171 -1.70 3.11 -13.99
C TYR A 171 -1.38 3.83 -12.69
N SER A 172 -2.16 3.56 -11.64
CA SER A 172 -1.85 4.03 -10.28
C SER A 172 -2.26 2.97 -9.28
N LYS A 173 -1.44 2.79 -8.25
CA LYS A 173 -1.72 1.88 -7.15
C LYS A 173 -1.28 2.51 -5.83
N GLU A 174 -2.24 2.71 -4.91
CA GLU A 174 -2.00 3.25 -3.56
C GLU A 174 -1.24 4.60 -3.57
N ALA A 175 -1.66 5.52 -4.45
CA ALA A 175 -0.96 6.78 -4.61
C ALA A 175 -1.88 8.01 -4.61
N LEU A 176 -3.06 7.94 -5.24
CA LEU A 176 -3.90 9.13 -5.37
C LEU A 176 -4.46 9.59 -4.02
N TYR A 177 -4.60 8.68 -3.05
CA TYR A 177 -5.05 9.06 -1.70
C TYR A 177 -4.08 10.02 -0.98
N THR A 178 -2.81 10.10 -1.42
CA THR A 178 -1.82 11.05 -0.89
C THR A 178 -1.76 12.38 -1.62
N VAL A 179 -2.53 12.54 -2.70
CA VAL A 179 -2.57 13.78 -3.48
C VAL A 179 -3.66 14.69 -2.95
N GLU A 180 -3.31 15.92 -2.56
CA GLU A 180 -4.25 16.91 -2.05
C GLU A 180 -5.18 17.41 -3.16
N ASP A 181 -4.62 17.97 -4.23
CA ASP A 181 -5.37 18.47 -5.38
C ASP A 181 -5.60 17.35 -6.42
N LYS A 182 -6.49 16.41 -6.09
CA LYS A 182 -6.88 15.34 -7.01
C LYS A 182 -7.49 15.86 -8.32
N PRO A 183 -8.39 16.87 -8.31
CA PRO A 183 -8.93 17.44 -9.55
C PRO A 183 -7.83 17.86 -10.53
N LYS A 184 -6.80 18.57 -10.05
CA LYS A 184 -5.67 19.00 -10.89
C LYS A 184 -4.92 17.80 -11.45
N LEU A 185 -4.48 16.86 -10.60
CA LEU A 185 -3.74 15.68 -11.05
C LEU A 185 -4.53 14.87 -12.07
N LEU A 186 -5.83 14.65 -11.84
CA LEU A 186 -6.69 13.92 -12.77
C LEU A 186 -6.84 14.66 -14.12
N ALA A 187 -6.93 15.99 -14.10
CA ALA A 187 -6.97 16.81 -15.30
C ALA A 187 -5.64 16.72 -16.09
N ASP A 188 -4.50 16.75 -15.40
CA ASP A 188 -3.18 16.57 -16.01
C ASP A 188 -3.04 15.19 -16.66
N VAL A 189 -3.46 14.12 -15.95
CA VAL A 189 -3.48 12.75 -16.50
C VAL A 189 -4.39 12.67 -17.71
N TYR A 190 -5.60 13.25 -17.63
CA TYR A 190 -6.55 13.28 -18.75
C TYR A 190 -5.94 14.01 -19.96
N GLY A 191 -5.30 15.17 -19.74
CA GLY A 191 -4.67 15.95 -20.79
C GLY A 191 -3.53 15.19 -21.50
N LYS A 192 -2.76 14.40 -20.76
CA LYS A 192 -1.63 13.61 -21.28
C LYS A 192 -1.99 12.22 -21.78
N LEU A 193 -3.14 11.69 -21.40
CA LEU A 193 -3.63 10.44 -21.93
C LEU A 193 -4.16 10.66 -23.37
N LYS A 194 -3.73 9.83 -24.30
CA LYS A 194 -4.22 9.87 -25.67
C LYS A 194 -5.71 9.50 -25.74
N ASP A 195 -6.40 9.96 -26.78
CA ASP A 195 -7.77 9.56 -27.05
C ASP A 195 -7.88 8.03 -27.16
N GLY A 196 -8.91 7.46 -26.56
CA GLY A 196 -9.05 6.01 -26.42
C GLY A 196 -8.14 5.38 -25.35
N GLY A 197 -7.43 6.19 -24.60
CA GLY A 197 -6.56 5.75 -23.50
C GLY A 197 -7.34 5.26 -22.29
N LEU A 198 -6.73 4.32 -21.55
CA LEU A 198 -7.27 3.77 -20.31
C LEU A 198 -6.39 4.17 -19.12
N PHE A 199 -7.04 4.47 -18.01
CA PHE A 199 -6.37 4.67 -16.72
C PHE A 199 -6.92 3.68 -15.70
N LEU A 200 -6.05 2.84 -15.15
CA LEU A 200 -6.37 1.87 -14.11
C LEU A 200 -5.87 2.39 -12.76
N ILE A 201 -6.77 2.46 -11.81
CA ILE A 201 -6.52 2.96 -10.47
C ILE A 201 -6.91 1.89 -9.46
N ASN A 202 -6.00 1.58 -8.54
CA ASN A 202 -6.30 0.87 -7.30
C ASN A 202 -5.89 1.78 -6.15
N ASP A 203 -6.84 2.21 -5.32
CA ASP A 203 -6.53 3.16 -4.27
C ASP A 203 -7.37 2.97 -3.00
N TYR A 204 -6.95 3.63 -1.94
CA TYR A 204 -7.69 3.70 -0.70
C TYR A 204 -8.73 4.82 -0.77
N THR A 205 -9.97 4.47 -0.42
CA THR A 205 -11.10 5.40 -0.30
C THR A 205 -11.72 5.28 1.08
N LEU A 206 -12.51 6.25 1.48
CA LEU A 206 -13.33 6.19 2.68
C LEU A 206 -14.71 5.60 2.37
N SER A 207 -15.30 4.94 3.35
CA SER A 207 -16.72 4.50 3.25
C SER A 207 -17.69 5.69 3.21
N GLY A 208 -17.28 6.83 3.75
CA GLY A 208 -17.99 8.11 3.80
C GLY A 208 -17.15 9.11 4.56
N VAL A 209 -17.55 10.37 4.55
CA VAL A 209 -16.83 11.44 5.27
C VAL A 209 -16.77 11.22 6.79
N ASP A 210 -17.78 10.55 7.35
CA ASP A 210 -17.85 10.22 8.78
C ASP A 210 -16.75 9.26 9.23
N ALA A 211 -16.16 8.49 8.32
CA ALA A 211 -15.02 7.62 8.61
C ALA A 211 -13.81 8.39 9.17
N LEU A 212 -13.66 9.68 8.83
CA LEU A 212 -12.61 10.54 9.38
C LEU A 212 -12.75 10.82 10.89
N ALA A 213 -13.92 10.59 11.47
CA ALA A 213 -14.13 10.70 12.91
C ALA A 213 -13.66 9.44 13.68
N ASN A 214 -13.45 8.32 13.01
CA ASN A 214 -12.97 7.09 13.64
C ASN A 214 -11.51 7.24 14.07
N LEU A 215 -11.21 6.84 15.32
CA LEU A 215 -9.88 7.02 15.91
C LEU A 215 -8.78 6.18 15.23
N ASP A 216 -9.09 4.98 14.76
CA ASP A 216 -8.13 4.14 14.07
C ASP A 216 -7.84 4.65 12.66
N VAL A 217 -8.83 5.23 11.97
CA VAL A 217 -8.61 5.95 10.71
C VAL A 217 -7.68 7.12 10.94
N GLN A 218 -7.93 7.93 11.98
CA GLN A 218 -7.05 9.07 12.32
C GLN A 218 -5.63 8.63 12.66
N LYS A 219 -5.46 7.53 13.41
CA LYS A 219 -4.14 6.94 13.70
C LYS A 219 -3.44 6.51 12.43
N TRP A 220 -4.14 5.77 11.55
CA TRP A 220 -3.61 5.36 10.25
C TRP A 220 -3.15 6.57 9.44
N LEU A 221 -3.99 7.60 9.27
CA LEU A 221 -3.65 8.80 8.50
C LEU A 221 -2.39 9.51 9.04
N ARG A 222 -2.18 9.53 10.38
CA ARG A 222 -0.98 10.12 10.98
C ARG A 222 0.28 9.29 10.78
N GLN A 223 0.17 7.98 10.59
CA GLN A 223 1.31 7.10 10.35
C GLN A 223 1.80 7.11 8.91
N GLU A 224 1.00 7.61 7.97
CA GLU A 224 1.38 7.66 6.56
C GLU A 224 2.65 8.50 6.36
N PRO A 225 3.61 8.01 5.55
CA PRO A 225 4.87 8.74 5.30
C PRO A 225 4.68 10.02 4.47
N THR A 226 3.59 10.08 3.73
CA THR A 226 3.14 11.25 2.98
C THR A 226 1.75 11.62 3.46
N GLN A 227 1.50 12.91 3.71
CA GLN A 227 0.19 13.37 4.17
C GLN A 227 -0.93 12.81 3.30
N PRO A 228 -1.88 12.05 3.86
CA PRO A 228 -2.97 11.46 3.08
C PRO A 228 -4.20 12.38 3.04
N TYR A 229 -4.90 12.31 1.92
CA TYR A 229 -6.15 13.03 1.62
C TYR A 229 -7.17 12.05 1.00
N PRO A 230 -7.53 10.95 1.68
CA PRO A 230 -8.48 9.99 1.12
C PRO A 230 -9.87 10.62 1.01
N VAL A 231 -10.59 10.24 -0.03
CA VAL A 231 -11.97 10.69 -0.28
C VAL A 231 -12.90 9.48 -0.35
N PRO A 232 -14.22 9.66 -0.12
CA PRO A 232 -15.19 8.62 -0.37
C PRO A 232 -15.18 8.14 -1.82
N ASN A 233 -15.59 6.88 -2.05
CA ASN A 233 -15.64 6.29 -3.38
C ASN A 233 -16.49 7.08 -4.37
N ASP A 234 -17.68 7.49 -3.97
CA ASP A 234 -18.59 8.30 -4.79
C ASP A 234 -17.98 9.66 -5.18
N THR A 235 -17.23 10.27 -4.25
CA THR A 235 -16.47 11.48 -4.51
C THR A 235 -15.36 11.22 -5.54
N MET A 236 -14.62 10.10 -5.43
CA MET A 236 -13.59 9.76 -6.40
C MET A 236 -14.18 9.49 -7.79
N GLU A 237 -15.30 8.77 -7.88
CA GLU A 237 -16.01 8.55 -9.14
C GLU A 237 -16.48 9.87 -9.76
N LYS A 238 -17.02 10.78 -8.94
CA LYS A 238 -17.41 12.11 -9.40
C LYS A 238 -16.22 12.90 -9.93
N LEU A 239 -15.09 12.92 -9.25
CA LEU A 239 -13.87 13.59 -9.70
C LEU A 239 -13.39 13.06 -11.06
N LEU A 240 -13.44 11.75 -11.26
CA LEU A 240 -13.08 11.11 -12.53
C LEU A 240 -14.05 11.53 -13.65
N THR A 241 -15.35 11.53 -13.39
CA THR A 241 -16.36 11.90 -14.39
C THR A 241 -16.37 13.39 -14.70
N ASP A 242 -16.22 14.24 -13.71
CA ASP A 242 -16.11 15.71 -13.89
C ASP A 242 -14.88 16.09 -14.74
N CYS A 243 -13.80 15.29 -14.65
CA CYS A 243 -12.59 15.46 -15.46
C CYS A 243 -12.81 15.04 -16.94
N GLY A 244 -13.90 14.33 -17.25
CA GLY A 244 -14.23 13.87 -18.60
C GLY A 244 -13.97 12.38 -18.85
N PHE A 245 -13.51 11.64 -17.86
CA PHE A 245 -13.37 10.18 -17.97
C PHE A 245 -14.73 9.48 -17.98
N MET A 246 -14.82 8.38 -18.71
CA MET A 246 -15.92 7.43 -18.64
C MET A 246 -15.52 6.24 -17.76
N VAL A 247 -16.23 6.01 -16.67
CA VAL A 247 -15.97 4.89 -15.76
C VAL A 247 -16.44 3.58 -16.40
N ARG A 248 -15.54 2.59 -16.48
CA ARG A 248 -15.79 1.25 -17.01
C ARG A 248 -15.86 0.19 -15.93
N VAL A 249 -15.04 0.35 -14.89
CA VAL A 249 -15.03 -0.50 -13.69
C VAL A 249 -15.04 0.44 -12.49
N ASN A 250 -15.87 0.13 -11.52
CA ASN A 250 -15.97 0.76 -10.21
C ASN A 250 -16.27 -0.37 -9.21
N GLU A 251 -15.24 -0.87 -8.53
CA GLU A 251 -15.28 -2.15 -7.83
C GLU A 251 -14.63 -2.06 -6.45
N ASP A 252 -15.34 -2.53 -5.42
CA ASP A 252 -14.77 -2.75 -4.09
C ASP A 252 -13.91 -4.02 -4.11
N ILE A 253 -12.62 -3.87 -3.85
CA ILE A 253 -11.65 -4.96 -3.79
C ILE A 253 -11.09 -5.15 -2.38
N THR A 254 -11.77 -4.61 -1.37
CA THR A 254 -11.31 -4.55 0.02
C THR A 254 -10.97 -5.93 0.57
N ASP A 255 -11.87 -6.91 0.41
CA ASP A 255 -11.67 -8.26 0.94
C ASP A 255 -10.44 -8.94 0.33
N ALA A 256 -10.28 -8.85 -0.98
CA ALA A 256 -9.11 -9.37 -1.68
C ALA A 256 -7.81 -8.68 -1.24
N TYR A 257 -7.89 -7.37 -0.96
CA TYR A 257 -6.75 -6.60 -0.48
C TYR A 257 -6.34 -7.00 0.94
N VAL A 258 -7.30 -7.13 1.84
CA VAL A 258 -7.10 -7.61 3.21
C VAL A 258 -6.47 -9.01 3.20
N GLU A 259 -6.96 -9.91 2.33
CA GLU A 259 -6.38 -11.24 2.17
C GLU A 259 -4.93 -11.20 1.65
N MET A 260 -4.60 -10.34 0.68
CA MET A 260 -3.22 -10.17 0.19
C MET A 260 -2.28 -9.69 1.29
N ILE A 261 -2.72 -8.73 2.11
CA ILE A 261 -1.95 -8.26 3.28
C ILE A 261 -1.68 -9.43 4.23
N ALA A 262 -2.72 -10.19 4.60
CA ALA A 262 -2.59 -11.35 5.47
C ALA A 262 -1.60 -12.37 4.97
N ARG A 263 -1.74 -12.74 3.72
CA ARG A 263 -0.88 -13.76 3.08
C ARG A 263 0.59 -13.35 3.10
N SER A 264 0.89 -12.08 2.84
CA SER A 264 2.27 -11.59 2.85
C SER A 264 2.86 -11.61 4.26
N TRP A 265 2.08 -11.26 5.27
CA TRP A 265 2.53 -11.24 6.66
C TRP A 265 2.54 -12.64 7.32
N SER A 266 1.86 -13.64 6.77
CA SER A 266 1.83 -15.00 7.33
C SER A 266 3.22 -15.67 7.40
N GLY A 267 4.19 -15.20 6.63
CA GLY A 267 5.55 -15.68 6.61
C GLY A 267 6.55 -14.96 7.51
N VAL A 268 6.13 -13.92 8.23
CA VAL A 268 7.04 -13.04 8.99
C VAL A 268 7.84 -13.76 10.07
N ASP A 269 7.29 -14.79 10.69
CA ASP A 269 8.01 -15.60 11.69
C ASP A 269 9.26 -16.26 11.12
N LYS A 270 9.17 -16.76 9.88
CA LYS A 270 10.31 -17.37 9.19
C LYS A 270 11.38 -16.33 8.85
N VAL A 271 10.95 -15.11 8.51
CA VAL A 271 11.87 -13.99 8.26
C VAL A 271 12.62 -13.65 9.55
N ILE A 272 11.91 -13.48 10.67
CA ILE A 272 12.51 -13.19 11.98
C ILE A 272 13.44 -14.33 12.43
N GLU A 273 13.02 -15.57 12.27
CA GLU A 273 13.85 -16.75 12.61
C GLU A 273 15.14 -16.80 11.76
N SER A 274 15.03 -16.48 10.48
CA SER A 274 16.18 -16.41 9.57
C SER A 274 17.17 -15.31 10.00
N LEU A 275 16.67 -14.13 10.34
CA LEU A 275 17.48 -13.01 10.81
C LEU A 275 18.17 -13.34 12.15
N THR A 276 17.47 -14.00 13.07
CA THR A 276 17.98 -14.36 14.40
C THR A 276 19.10 -15.43 14.33
N LYS A 277 19.12 -16.26 13.28
CA LYS A 277 20.13 -17.31 13.09
C LYS A 277 21.41 -16.81 12.40
N GLN A 278 21.43 -15.59 11.89
CA GLN A 278 22.64 -14.99 11.30
C GLN A 278 23.55 -14.44 12.40
N ASP A 279 24.87 -14.42 12.13
CA ASP A 279 25.88 -13.97 13.09
C ASP A 279 25.86 -12.44 13.32
N ASP A 280 25.17 -11.68 12.45
CA ASP A 280 25.05 -10.23 12.54
C ASP A 280 23.93 -9.79 13.51
N ASP A 281 24.05 -8.59 14.07
CA ASP A 281 23.01 -7.98 14.92
C ASP A 281 21.86 -7.43 14.05
N HIS A 282 20.75 -8.16 14.02
CA HIS A 282 19.52 -7.78 13.32
C HIS A 282 18.44 -7.20 14.25
N THR A 283 18.78 -6.80 15.47
CA THR A 283 17.80 -6.28 16.45
C THR A 283 17.02 -5.10 15.90
N GLU A 284 17.69 -4.15 15.24
CA GLU A 284 17.02 -3.00 14.62
C GLU A 284 16.05 -3.41 13.51
N THR A 285 16.46 -4.32 12.63
CA THR A 285 15.60 -4.83 11.54
C THR A 285 14.36 -5.52 12.09
N ILE A 286 14.51 -6.32 13.16
CA ILE A 286 13.36 -6.98 13.82
C ILE A 286 12.41 -5.96 14.45
N GLN A 287 12.97 -4.91 15.11
CA GLN A 287 12.13 -3.84 15.67
C GLN A 287 11.37 -3.07 14.59
N ARG A 288 11.99 -2.83 13.44
CA ARG A 288 11.35 -2.20 12.28
C ARG A 288 10.26 -3.09 11.68
N LEU A 289 10.50 -4.40 11.58
CA LEU A 289 9.47 -5.36 11.14
C LEU A 289 8.23 -5.34 12.06
N ILE A 290 8.44 -5.22 13.38
CA ILE A 290 7.33 -5.12 14.35
C ILE A 290 6.54 -3.84 14.11
N LYS A 291 7.21 -2.69 13.95
CA LYS A 291 6.53 -1.41 13.66
C LYS A 291 5.77 -1.46 12.34
N GLU A 292 6.38 -2.04 11.29
CA GLU A 292 5.74 -2.18 9.99
C GLU A 292 4.52 -3.11 10.07
N ALA A 293 4.60 -4.20 10.87
CA ALA A 293 3.44 -5.06 11.14
C ALA A 293 2.30 -4.30 11.82
N GLU A 294 2.59 -3.51 12.85
CA GLU A 294 1.59 -2.69 13.56
C GLU A 294 0.91 -1.68 12.63
N TYR A 295 1.68 -1.04 11.75
CA TYR A 295 1.18 -0.13 10.73
C TYR A 295 0.19 -0.83 9.76
N TRP A 296 0.55 -2.01 9.25
CA TRP A 296 -0.32 -2.76 8.34
C TRP A 296 -1.51 -3.40 9.05
N MET A 297 -1.35 -3.80 10.31
CA MET A 297 -2.44 -4.28 11.15
C MET A 297 -3.51 -3.20 11.34
N LEU A 298 -3.09 -1.96 11.66
CA LEU A 298 -4.02 -0.84 11.84
C LEU A 298 -4.78 -0.55 10.54
N ARG A 299 -4.10 -0.46 9.40
CA ARG A 299 -4.74 -0.26 8.10
C ARG A 299 -5.74 -1.36 7.77
N SER A 300 -5.35 -2.63 7.95
CA SER A 300 -6.26 -3.75 7.71
C SER A 300 -7.45 -3.75 8.66
N LYS A 301 -7.27 -3.31 9.92
CA LYS A 301 -8.37 -3.17 10.88
C LYS A 301 -9.41 -2.17 10.36
N THR A 302 -8.98 -0.97 9.97
CA THR A 302 -9.89 0.05 9.42
C THR A 302 -10.63 -0.43 8.16
N MET A 303 -9.99 -1.30 7.36
CA MET A 303 -10.61 -1.92 6.18
C MET A 303 -11.63 -2.99 6.57
N LYS A 304 -11.32 -3.88 7.52
CA LYS A 304 -12.23 -4.91 8.02
C LYS A 304 -13.47 -4.31 8.69
N GLU A 305 -13.30 -3.22 9.42
CA GLU A 305 -14.39 -2.48 10.06
C GLU A 305 -15.20 -1.63 9.05
N GLY A 306 -14.76 -1.57 7.81
CA GLY A 306 -15.48 -0.92 6.72
C GLY A 306 -15.33 0.59 6.66
N HIS A 307 -14.43 1.20 7.44
CA HIS A 307 -14.17 2.65 7.41
C HIS A 307 -13.32 3.07 6.23
N VAL A 308 -12.31 2.26 5.90
CA VAL A 308 -11.43 2.42 4.74
C VAL A 308 -11.72 1.29 3.75
N LYS A 309 -11.64 1.60 2.48
CA LYS A 309 -11.87 0.65 1.39
C LYS A 309 -10.69 0.64 0.44
N ALA A 310 -10.35 -0.51 -0.11
CA ALA A 310 -9.52 -0.60 -1.31
C ALA A 310 -10.45 -0.66 -2.53
N TRP A 311 -10.27 0.25 -3.47
CA TRP A 311 -11.19 0.42 -4.59
C TRP A 311 -10.45 0.38 -5.93
N ARG A 312 -11.08 -0.25 -6.93
CA ARG A 312 -10.58 -0.31 -8.31
C ARG A 312 -11.45 0.52 -9.23
N PHE A 313 -10.80 1.41 -9.97
CA PHE A 313 -11.43 2.09 -11.11
C PHE A 313 -10.68 1.74 -12.40
N LEU A 314 -11.40 1.45 -13.45
CA LEU A 314 -10.90 1.50 -14.81
C LEU A 314 -11.67 2.59 -15.53
N VAL A 315 -10.98 3.61 -15.96
CA VAL A 315 -11.59 4.74 -16.67
C VAL A 315 -11.02 4.89 -18.08
N TYR A 316 -11.82 5.45 -18.95
CA TYR A 316 -11.54 5.58 -20.36
C TYR A 316 -11.65 7.05 -20.78
N LYS A 317 -10.65 7.54 -21.51
CA LYS A 317 -10.73 8.85 -22.17
C LYS A 317 -11.44 8.69 -23.52
N PRO A 318 -12.64 9.27 -23.71
CA PRO A 318 -13.34 9.20 -24.98
C PRO A 318 -12.52 9.83 -26.10
N SER A 319 -12.62 9.28 -27.30
CA SER A 319 -12.12 9.97 -28.51
C SER A 319 -13.06 11.12 -28.84
N GLU A 320 -12.51 12.29 -29.14
CA GLU A 320 -13.31 13.38 -29.70
C GLU A 320 -13.95 12.88 -31.00
N VAL A 321 -15.28 12.92 -31.06
CA VAL A 321 -16.00 12.65 -32.31
C VAL A 321 -15.70 13.82 -33.24
N LYS A 322 -14.87 13.58 -34.23
CA LYS A 322 -14.58 14.54 -35.29
C LYS A 322 -15.76 14.62 -36.26
#